data_8ecd52cede28bc610be5b2a0d428385b
#
_entry.id   8ecd52cede28bc610be5b2a0d428385b
#
_cell.length_a   1.000
_cell.length_b   1.000
_cell.length_c   1.000
_cell.angle_alpha   90.00
_cell.angle_beta   90.00
_cell.angle_gamma   90.00
#
_symmetry.space_group_name_H-M   'P 1'
#
loop_
_entity.id
_entity.type
_entity.pdbx_description
1 polymer ?
#
loop_
_entity_poly.entity_id
_entity_poly.type
_entity_poly.pdbx_seq_one_letter_code
_entity_poly.pdbx_strand_id
1 'polypeptide(L)'
;MDKFGLSIAARYLQQLGHEDAAVPEGGYNGLYVNDIAKEIIDRDGNKWEDADEHERMVEFREFGYAYIMKMFHDITDRFGNHFERWQSEREMYLPSDEFGGKSPFEYCIGNLKDKGDIYEKDGAVWFKSSEYGERKTALCARPTATTPTSRPTLRTTIGRKSVASTS
;
A
#
# COMPACT_ATOMS: atom_id res chain seq x y z
N MET A 1 -4.70 -1.86 -2.09
CA MET A 1 -5.23 -1.92 -0.70
C MET A 1 -6.70 -2.32 -0.65
N ASP A 2 -7.52 -1.96 -1.63
CA ASP A 2 -8.97 -2.26 -1.63
C ASP A 2 -9.25 -3.78 -1.64
N LYS A 3 -8.48 -4.57 -2.41
CA LYS A 3 -8.57 -6.03 -2.37
C LYS A 3 -8.38 -6.64 -0.97
N PHE A 4 -7.62 -5.98 -0.10
CA PHE A 4 -7.44 -6.43 1.28
C PHE A 4 -8.73 -6.22 2.10
N GLY A 5 -9.32 -5.03 2.03
CA GLY A 5 -10.61 -4.76 2.67
C GLY A 5 -11.72 -5.67 2.17
N LEU A 6 -11.80 -5.89 0.85
CA LEU A 6 -12.77 -6.83 0.26
C LEU A 6 -12.55 -8.28 0.70
N SER A 7 -11.29 -8.69 0.88
CA SER A 7 -10.99 -10.05 1.37
C SER A 7 -11.43 -10.24 2.81
N ILE A 8 -11.22 -9.23 3.67
CA ILE A 8 -11.71 -9.25 5.06
C ILE A 8 -13.24 -9.26 5.07
N ALA A 9 -13.89 -8.44 4.21
CA ALA A 9 -15.34 -8.39 4.09
C ALA A 9 -15.93 -9.74 3.69
N ALA A 10 -15.33 -10.43 2.73
CA ALA A 10 -15.77 -11.77 2.34
C ALA A 10 -15.67 -12.75 3.53
N ARG A 11 -14.57 -12.75 4.28
CA ARG A 11 -14.40 -13.62 5.45
C ARG A 11 -15.35 -13.27 6.59
N TYR A 12 -15.61 -11.99 6.80
CA TYR A 12 -16.60 -11.51 7.76
C TYR A 12 -18.00 -12.05 7.42
N LEU A 13 -18.45 -11.87 6.19
CA LEU A 13 -19.74 -12.36 5.73
C LEU A 13 -19.84 -13.89 5.82
N GLN A 14 -18.80 -14.63 5.41
CA GLN A 14 -18.74 -16.09 5.55
C GLN A 14 -18.93 -16.55 6.99
N GLN A 15 -18.30 -15.85 7.96
CA GLN A 15 -18.43 -16.18 9.38
C GLN A 15 -19.83 -15.86 9.94
N LEU A 16 -20.57 -14.96 9.28
CA LEU A 16 -21.99 -14.69 9.61
C LEU A 16 -22.98 -15.64 8.89
N GLY A 17 -22.47 -16.55 8.03
CA GLY A 17 -23.30 -17.56 7.38
C GLY A 17 -23.58 -17.30 5.89
N HIS A 18 -23.00 -16.26 5.28
CA HIS A 18 -23.10 -16.00 3.84
C HIS A 18 -22.08 -16.83 3.06
N GLU A 19 -22.42 -18.08 2.75
CA GLU A 19 -21.53 -19.04 2.09
C GLU A 19 -21.16 -18.63 0.65
N ASP A 20 -21.97 -17.79 0.02
CA ASP A 20 -21.78 -17.23 -1.33
C ASP A 20 -20.76 -16.07 -1.38
N ALA A 21 -20.41 -15.47 -0.24
CA ALA A 21 -19.41 -14.42 -0.18
C ALA A 21 -18.03 -14.97 -0.56
N ALA A 22 -17.47 -14.47 -1.66
CA ALA A 22 -16.18 -14.94 -2.19
C ALA A 22 -15.07 -13.90 -2.04
N VAL A 23 -13.87 -14.36 -1.69
CA VAL A 23 -12.68 -13.53 -1.77
C VAL A 23 -12.41 -13.16 -3.23
N PRO A 24 -12.21 -11.87 -3.57
CA PRO A 24 -12.00 -11.45 -4.95
C PRO A 24 -10.75 -12.08 -5.56
N GLU A 25 -10.74 -12.22 -6.89
CA GLU A 25 -9.57 -12.72 -7.62
C GLU A 25 -8.32 -11.87 -7.32
N GLY A 26 -7.23 -12.54 -6.95
CA GLY A 26 -5.99 -11.90 -6.50
C GLY A 26 -6.13 -11.19 -5.16
N GLY A 27 -7.14 -11.55 -4.36
CA GLY A 27 -7.32 -11.13 -2.97
C GLY A 27 -6.44 -11.92 -2.00
N TYR A 28 -6.64 -11.68 -0.72
CA TYR A 28 -5.83 -12.22 0.37
C TYR A 28 -6.53 -13.45 0.99
N ASN A 29 -5.86 -14.61 0.89
CA ASN A 29 -6.42 -15.88 1.37
C ASN A 29 -5.74 -16.44 2.64
N GLY A 30 -4.81 -15.68 3.24
CA GLY A 30 -4.10 -16.12 4.46
C GLY A 30 -5.05 -16.28 5.66
N LEU A 31 -4.69 -17.17 6.58
CA LEU A 31 -5.49 -17.44 7.80
C LEU A 31 -5.72 -16.18 8.64
N TYR A 32 -4.73 -15.29 8.70
CA TYR A 32 -4.84 -14.03 9.42
C TYR A 32 -6.02 -13.14 8.96
N VAL A 33 -6.49 -13.30 7.71
CA VAL A 33 -7.67 -12.56 7.23
C VAL A 33 -8.94 -13.03 7.94
N ASN A 34 -9.02 -14.34 8.28
CA ASN A 34 -10.11 -14.87 9.10
C ASN A 34 -10.04 -14.35 10.54
N ASP A 35 -8.83 -14.23 11.10
CA ASP A 35 -8.63 -13.71 12.45
C ASP A 35 -9.04 -12.24 12.53
N ILE A 36 -8.68 -11.43 11.52
CA ILE A 36 -9.12 -10.04 11.42
C ILE A 36 -10.65 -9.94 11.33
N ALA A 37 -11.27 -10.74 10.47
CA ALA A 37 -12.72 -10.77 10.31
C ALA A 37 -13.42 -11.15 11.64
N LYS A 38 -12.88 -12.14 12.36
CA LYS A 38 -13.37 -12.53 13.67
C LYS A 38 -13.27 -11.39 14.69
N GLU A 39 -12.15 -10.67 14.75
CA GLU A 39 -12.01 -9.52 15.66
C GLU A 39 -13.00 -8.40 15.33
N ILE A 40 -13.32 -8.19 14.05
CA ILE A 40 -14.38 -7.24 13.67
C ILE A 40 -15.74 -7.71 14.17
N ILE A 41 -16.05 -9.01 14.06
CA ILE A 41 -17.30 -9.57 14.59
C ILE A 41 -17.34 -9.41 16.12
N ASP A 42 -16.25 -9.71 16.81
CA ASP A 42 -16.16 -9.61 18.27
C ASP A 42 -16.33 -8.13 18.72
N ARG A 43 -15.88 -7.13 17.94
CA ARG A 43 -16.02 -5.71 18.21
C ARG A 43 -17.41 -5.14 17.86
N ASP A 44 -17.91 -5.46 16.67
CA ASP A 44 -19.04 -4.77 16.05
C ASP A 44 -20.28 -5.65 15.84
N GLY A 45 -20.18 -6.99 16.08
CA GLY A 45 -21.24 -7.94 15.78
C GLY A 45 -21.53 -8.02 14.27
N ASN A 46 -22.81 -8.00 13.94
CA ASN A 46 -23.29 -8.01 12.54
C ASN A 46 -23.54 -6.62 11.95
N LYS A 47 -23.07 -5.55 12.59
CA LYS A 47 -23.29 -4.15 12.16
C LYS A 47 -23.02 -3.92 10.68
N TRP A 48 -22.01 -4.60 10.11
CA TRP A 48 -21.55 -4.41 8.76
C TRP A 48 -22.17 -5.36 7.73
N GLU A 49 -23.10 -6.22 8.16
CA GLU A 49 -23.73 -7.22 7.30
C GLU A 49 -24.52 -6.58 6.15
N ASP A 50 -25.38 -5.60 6.48
CA ASP A 50 -26.22 -4.87 5.53
C ASP A 50 -25.64 -3.48 5.16
N ALA A 51 -24.41 -3.17 5.55
CA ALA A 51 -23.78 -1.90 5.25
C ALA A 51 -23.42 -1.78 3.76
N ASP A 52 -23.26 -0.55 3.30
CA ASP A 52 -22.75 -0.28 1.95
C ASP A 52 -21.40 -0.99 1.74
N GLU A 53 -21.24 -1.63 0.58
CA GLU A 53 -20.05 -2.43 0.27
C GLU A 53 -18.77 -1.60 0.29
N HIS A 54 -18.83 -0.38 -0.22
CA HIS A 54 -17.67 0.51 -0.24
C HIS A 54 -17.31 0.98 1.17
N GLU A 55 -18.29 1.35 1.98
CA GLU A 55 -18.08 1.76 3.36
C GLU A 55 -17.48 0.63 4.19
N ARG A 56 -18.07 -0.57 4.08
CA ARG A 56 -17.55 -1.80 4.73
C ARG A 56 -16.11 -2.10 4.30
N MET A 57 -15.83 -2.04 3.00
CA MET A 57 -14.49 -2.29 2.45
C MET A 57 -13.46 -1.30 3.01
N VAL A 58 -13.80 -0.01 3.08
CA VAL A 58 -12.90 1.04 3.61
C VAL A 58 -12.62 0.81 5.07
N GLU A 59 -13.65 0.61 5.90
CA GLU A 59 -13.48 0.37 7.34
C GLU A 59 -12.65 -0.89 7.61
N PHE A 60 -12.94 -1.98 6.93
CA PHE A 60 -12.22 -3.24 7.11
C PHE A 60 -10.77 -3.17 6.63
N ARG A 61 -10.50 -2.39 5.60
CA ARG A 61 -9.14 -2.11 5.15
C ARG A 61 -8.33 -1.37 6.21
N GLU A 62 -8.91 -0.34 6.82
CA GLU A 62 -8.23 0.45 7.84
C GLU A 62 -8.04 -0.36 9.14
N PHE A 63 -9.05 -1.12 9.54
CA PHE A 63 -8.93 -2.02 10.69
C PHE A 63 -7.85 -3.09 10.45
N GLY A 64 -7.90 -3.75 9.29
CA GLY A 64 -6.91 -4.76 8.93
C GLY A 64 -5.49 -4.19 8.83
N TYR A 65 -5.33 -2.95 8.33
CA TYR A 65 -4.05 -2.26 8.33
C TYR A 65 -3.52 -2.08 9.76
N ALA A 66 -4.35 -1.56 10.66
CA ALA A 66 -3.95 -1.36 12.06
C ALA A 66 -3.58 -2.70 12.76
N TYR A 67 -4.35 -3.76 12.50
CA TYR A 67 -4.09 -5.11 13.00
C TYR A 67 -2.71 -5.63 12.56
N ILE A 68 -2.43 -5.55 11.25
CA ILE A 68 -1.15 -6.02 10.69
C ILE A 68 0.02 -5.18 11.21
N MET A 69 -0.14 -3.87 11.32
CA MET A 69 0.90 -3.01 11.88
C MET A 69 1.20 -3.36 13.34
N LYS A 70 0.17 -3.60 14.15
CA LYS A 70 0.37 -4.07 15.53
C LYS A 70 1.12 -5.40 15.56
N MET A 71 0.75 -6.35 14.71
CA MET A 71 1.44 -7.64 14.61
C MET A 71 2.92 -7.45 14.22
N PHE A 72 3.25 -6.55 13.30
CA PHE A 72 4.64 -6.25 12.94
C PHE A 72 5.42 -5.65 14.09
N HIS A 73 4.84 -4.71 14.84
CA HIS A 73 5.46 -4.16 16.04
C HIS A 73 5.76 -5.27 17.06
N ASP A 74 4.77 -6.08 17.38
CA ASP A 74 4.90 -7.17 18.36
C ASP A 74 5.97 -8.20 17.95
N ILE A 75 6.08 -8.53 16.67
CA ILE A 75 7.07 -9.47 16.15
C ILE A 75 8.47 -8.86 16.19
N THR A 76 8.66 -7.62 15.72
CA THR A 76 9.97 -6.98 15.69
C THR A 76 10.50 -6.74 17.08
N ASP A 77 9.67 -6.35 18.03
CA ASP A 77 10.05 -6.19 19.44
C ASP A 77 10.49 -7.51 20.07
N ARG A 78 9.80 -8.62 19.75
CA ARG A 78 10.22 -9.97 20.21
C ARG A 78 11.56 -10.41 19.63
N PHE A 79 11.94 -9.94 18.46
CA PHE A 79 13.26 -10.15 17.87
C PHE A 79 14.32 -9.18 18.40
N GLY A 80 13.93 -8.22 19.25
CA GLY A 80 14.83 -7.19 19.77
C GLY A 80 15.14 -6.09 18.74
N ASN A 81 14.40 -6.02 17.66
CA ASN A 81 14.53 -4.97 16.65
C ASN A 81 13.57 -3.83 17.00
N HIS A 82 14.14 -2.74 17.53
CA HIS A 82 13.37 -1.55 17.85
C HIS A 82 13.58 -0.49 16.76
N PHE A 83 12.49 -0.09 16.11
CA PHE A 83 12.51 0.97 15.10
C PHE A 83 12.08 2.29 15.75
N GLU A 84 12.88 3.32 15.58
CA GLU A 84 12.57 4.67 16.08
C GLU A 84 11.38 5.29 15.31
N ARG A 85 11.20 4.90 14.03
CA ARG A 85 10.14 5.42 13.19
C ARG A 85 9.57 4.32 12.29
N TRP A 86 8.25 4.25 12.26
CA TRP A 86 7.45 3.50 11.29
C TRP A 86 6.81 4.48 10.33
N GLN A 87 7.28 4.51 9.10
CA GLN A 87 6.76 5.44 8.10
C GLN A 87 5.81 4.74 7.15
N SER A 88 4.59 5.28 7.05
CA SER A 88 3.62 4.80 6.08
C SER A 88 3.92 5.39 4.69
N GLU A 89 3.81 4.57 3.63
CA GLU A 89 3.86 5.06 2.26
C GLU A 89 2.79 6.15 2.00
N ARG A 90 1.68 6.13 2.72
CA ARG A 90 0.62 7.16 2.63
C ARG A 90 1.14 8.56 2.96
N GLU A 91 2.07 8.66 3.90
CA GLU A 91 2.68 9.95 4.31
C GLU A 91 3.42 10.62 3.16
N MET A 92 3.94 9.84 2.20
CA MET A 92 4.63 10.37 1.02
C MET A 92 3.72 11.23 0.12
N TYR A 93 2.41 11.08 0.24
CA TYR A 93 1.41 11.76 -0.58
C TYR A 93 0.56 12.77 0.20
N LEU A 94 0.79 12.93 1.48
CA LEU A 94 0.08 13.90 2.31
C LEU A 94 0.88 15.20 2.39
N PRO A 95 0.22 16.38 2.29
CA PRO A 95 0.87 17.67 2.51
C PRO A 95 1.53 17.72 3.88
N SER A 96 2.71 18.34 3.96
CA SER A 96 3.47 18.51 5.19
C SER A 96 4.07 19.91 5.26
N ASP A 97 4.05 20.53 6.43
CA ASP A 97 4.65 21.85 6.68
C ASP A 97 6.19 21.81 6.47
N GLU A 98 6.82 20.66 6.72
CA GLU A 98 8.25 20.42 6.47
C GLU A 98 8.63 20.69 5.01
N PHE A 99 7.71 20.46 4.07
CA PHE A 99 7.90 20.65 2.63
C PHE A 99 7.11 21.84 2.07
N GLY A 100 6.79 22.82 2.92
CA GLY A 100 6.09 24.03 2.51
C GLY A 100 4.66 23.78 2.01
N GLY A 101 3.95 22.86 2.64
CA GLY A 101 2.58 22.47 2.29
C GLY A 101 2.48 21.53 1.10
N LYS A 102 3.60 21.08 0.52
CA LYS A 102 3.64 20.02 -0.48
C LYS A 102 3.76 18.66 0.19
N SER A 103 3.39 17.60 -0.51
CA SER A 103 3.74 16.25 -0.08
C SER A 103 5.25 15.99 -0.30
N PRO A 104 5.88 15.08 0.47
CA PRO A 104 7.27 14.65 0.24
C PRO A 104 7.51 14.23 -1.22
N PHE A 105 6.53 13.54 -1.83
CA PHE A 105 6.59 13.12 -3.22
C PHE A 105 6.63 14.32 -4.19
N GLU A 106 5.70 15.27 -4.04
CA GLU A 106 5.66 16.48 -4.90
C GLU A 106 6.92 17.33 -4.73
N TYR A 107 7.42 17.46 -3.49
CA TYR A 107 8.66 18.17 -3.22
C TYR A 107 9.86 17.50 -3.90
N CYS A 108 9.98 16.17 -3.80
CA CYS A 108 11.05 15.41 -4.45
C CYS A 108 10.99 15.52 -5.97
N ILE A 109 9.82 15.33 -6.57
CA ILE A 109 9.63 15.46 -8.03
C ILE A 109 9.96 16.88 -8.49
N GLY A 110 9.56 17.92 -7.75
CA GLY A 110 9.91 19.31 -8.04
C GLY A 110 11.42 19.52 -8.08
N ASN A 111 12.13 19.07 -7.06
CA ASN A 111 13.59 19.19 -7.00
C ASN A 111 14.31 18.45 -8.14
N LEU A 112 13.85 17.24 -8.48
CA LEU A 112 14.41 16.49 -9.60
C LEU A 112 14.15 17.17 -10.95
N LYS A 113 12.99 17.81 -11.10
CA LYS A 113 12.65 18.59 -12.30
C LYS A 113 13.54 19.81 -12.43
N ASP A 114 13.76 20.56 -11.34
CA ASP A 114 14.61 21.76 -11.33
C ASP A 114 16.07 21.43 -11.64
N LYS A 115 16.55 20.24 -11.25
CA LYS A 115 17.88 19.72 -11.59
C LYS A 115 17.98 19.15 -13.00
N GLY A 116 16.87 18.94 -13.68
CA GLY A 116 16.82 18.30 -14.99
C GLY A 116 17.04 16.79 -14.98
N ASP A 117 16.91 16.15 -13.80
CA ASP A 117 17.14 14.71 -13.60
C ASP A 117 15.95 13.85 -14.03
N ILE A 118 14.81 14.46 -14.30
CA ILE A 118 13.61 13.78 -14.80
C ILE A 118 13.16 14.36 -16.14
N TYR A 119 12.42 13.55 -16.89
CA TYR A 119 11.78 13.96 -18.14
C TYR A 119 10.42 13.25 -18.29
N GLU A 120 9.56 13.83 -19.11
CA GLU A 120 8.26 13.26 -19.45
C GLU A 120 8.32 12.54 -20.80
N LYS A 121 7.85 11.31 -20.85
CA LYS A 121 7.74 10.52 -22.07
C LYS A 121 6.52 9.58 -21.98
N ASP A 122 5.74 9.55 -23.05
CA ASP A 122 4.53 8.71 -23.18
C ASP A 122 3.55 8.91 -21.98
N GLY A 123 3.43 10.16 -21.51
CA GLY A 123 2.59 10.54 -20.38
C GLY A 123 3.10 10.03 -19.01
N ALA A 124 4.33 9.55 -18.93
CA ALA A 124 4.95 9.10 -17.68
C ALA A 124 6.18 9.96 -17.34
N VAL A 125 6.48 10.08 -16.05
CA VAL A 125 7.67 10.77 -15.54
C VAL A 125 8.77 9.75 -15.32
N TRP A 126 9.93 9.98 -15.93
CA TRP A 126 11.09 9.10 -15.90
C TRP A 126 12.28 9.80 -15.24
N PHE A 127 12.99 9.06 -14.39
CA PHE A 127 14.24 9.48 -13.77
C PHE A 127 15.43 9.01 -14.62
N LYS A 128 16.38 9.90 -14.89
CA LYS A 128 17.58 9.63 -15.69
C LYS A 128 18.61 8.80 -14.90
N SER A 129 18.19 7.70 -14.31
CA SER A 129 19.06 6.86 -13.48
C SER A 129 20.29 6.32 -14.22
N SER A 130 20.26 6.31 -15.57
CA SER A 130 21.42 5.96 -16.38
C SER A 130 22.59 6.92 -16.23
N GLU A 131 22.32 8.20 -15.92
CA GLU A 131 23.37 9.21 -15.65
C GLU A 131 24.04 8.97 -14.28
N TYR A 132 23.40 8.16 -13.41
CA TYR A 132 23.87 7.81 -12.08
C TYR A 132 24.37 6.34 -11.98
N GLY A 133 24.73 5.73 -13.12
CA GLY A 133 25.34 4.40 -13.17
C GLY A 133 24.38 3.21 -13.27
N GLU A 134 23.08 3.45 -13.38
CA GLU A 134 22.11 2.39 -13.64
C GLU A 134 22.06 2.03 -15.14
N ARG A 135 21.77 0.76 -15.44
CA ARG A 135 21.70 0.30 -16.84
C ARG A 135 20.48 0.80 -17.61
N LYS A 136 19.42 1.18 -16.91
CA LYS A 136 18.14 1.60 -17.48
C LYS A 136 17.56 2.75 -16.69
N THR A 137 16.96 3.70 -17.40
CA THR A 137 16.18 4.78 -16.81
C THR A 137 15.01 4.23 -15.99
N ALA A 138 14.81 4.79 -14.80
CA ALA A 138 13.76 4.37 -13.88
C ALA A 138 12.46 5.15 -14.10
N LEU A 139 11.34 4.47 -14.03
CA LEU A 139 10.01 5.09 -14.04
C LEU A 139 9.70 5.67 -12.65
N CYS A 140 9.47 6.99 -12.56
CA CYS A 140 9.06 7.66 -11.33
C CYS A 140 7.55 7.62 -11.13
N ALA A 141 6.78 7.97 -12.17
CA ALA A 141 5.32 8.00 -12.07
C ALA A 141 4.65 7.74 -13.42
N ARG A 142 3.48 7.13 -13.40
CA ARG A 142 2.58 7.04 -14.56
C ARG A 142 1.34 7.91 -14.29
N PRO A 143 0.80 8.58 -15.31
CA PRO A 143 -0.51 9.18 -15.16
C PRO A 143 -1.51 8.05 -14.90
N THR A 144 -2.24 8.14 -13.82
CA THR A 144 -3.42 7.31 -13.61
C THR A 144 -4.51 7.87 -14.51
N ALA A 145 -5.00 7.05 -15.43
CA ALA A 145 -6.17 7.41 -16.19
C ALA A 145 -7.34 7.64 -15.22
N THR A 146 -7.85 8.87 -15.24
CA THR A 146 -9.15 9.30 -14.72
C THR A 146 -9.35 9.29 -13.19
N THR A 147 -9.20 10.41 -12.59
CA THR A 147 -9.94 11.14 -11.53
C THR A 147 -8.99 11.89 -10.59
N PRO A 148 -9.33 13.09 -10.10
CA PRO A 148 -8.41 13.91 -9.28
C PRO A 148 -8.10 13.35 -7.87
N THR A 149 -8.45 12.11 -7.59
CA THR A 149 -8.23 11.41 -6.31
C THR A 149 -7.39 10.13 -6.43
N SER A 150 -6.88 9.80 -7.62
CA SER A 150 -6.11 8.56 -7.80
C SER A 150 -4.61 8.81 -7.62
N ARG A 151 -4.06 8.19 -6.60
CA ARG A 151 -2.64 8.16 -6.25
C ARG A 151 -1.77 7.64 -7.40
N PRO A 152 -0.61 8.24 -7.69
CA PRO A 152 0.35 7.63 -8.61
C PRO A 152 0.82 6.28 -8.06
N THR A 153 0.78 5.25 -8.90
CA THR A 153 1.29 3.92 -8.53
C THR A 153 2.79 3.89 -8.81
N LEU A 154 3.59 4.00 -7.76
CA LEU A 154 5.03 3.76 -7.84
C LEU A 154 5.27 2.26 -7.95
N ARG A 155 5.82 1.82 -9.06
CA ARG A 155 6.33 0.47 -9.21
C ARG A 155 7.85 0.52 -9.21
N THR A 156 8.45 0.32 -8.04
CA THR A 156 9.89 0.12 -7.92
C THR A 156 10.20 -1.31 -8.38
N THR A 157 10.75 -1.46 -9.55
CA THR A 157 11.33 -2.74 -9.99
C THR A 157 12.73 -2.83 -9.40
N ILE A 158 12.84 -3.37 -8.18
CA ILE A 158 14.14 -3.75 -7.62
C ILE A 158 14.60 -4.99 -8.38
N GLY A 159 15.57 -4.82 -9.27
CA GLY A 159 16.25 -5.95 -9.91
C GLY A 159 17.02 -6.76 -8.86
N ARG A 160 16.55 -7.96 -8.55
CA ARG A 160 17.35 -8.92 -7.78
C ARG A 160 18.58 -9.28 -8.59
N LYS A 161 19.77 -8.91 -8.11
CA LYS A 161 21.02 -9.54 -8.53
C LYS A 161 21.01 -10.99 -8.04
N SER A 162 20.97 -11.94 -8.98
CA SER A 162 21.32 -13.32 -8.67
C SER A 162 22.84 -13.34 -8.42
N VAL A 163 23.23 -13.62 -7.18
CA VAL A 163 24.62 -13.96 -6.87
C VAL A 163 24.85 -15.36 -7.41
N ALA A 164 25.58 -15.47 -8.53
CA ALA A 164 26.08 -16.73 -8.99
C ALA A 164 27.15 -17.20 -8.01
N SER A 165 26.89 -18.30 -7.32
CA SER A 165 27.86 -19.04 -6.54
C SER A 165 28.82 -19.72 -7.53
N THR A 166 30.07 -19.30 -7.52
CA THR A 166 31.17 -20.05 -8.16
C THR A 166 31.74 -21.01 -7.13
N SER A 167 31.62 -22.27 -7.44
CA SER A 167 32.35 -23.36 -6.74
C SER A 167 33.83 -23.34 -7.13
#